data_3f543d1707c0728a87c78849499bb662
#
_entry.id   3f543d1707c0728a87c78849499bb662
#
_cell.length_a   1.000
_cell.length_b   1.000
_cell.length_c   1.000
_cell.angle_alpha   90.00
_cell.angle_beta   90.00
_cell.angle_gamma   90.00
#
_symmetry.space_group_name_H-M   'P 1'
#
loop_
_entity.id
_entity.type
_entity.pdbx_description
1 polymer ?
#
loop_
_entity_poly.entity_id
_entity_poly.type
_entity_poly.pdbx_seq_one_letter_code
_entity_poly.pdbx_strand_id
1 'polypeptide(L)'
;MNMKFYYENIDFKNVSNGYPFCHISNLDWNYGFSNPIFELNDVEPIIWNFSIIGEMNSQVVDANKDYLESVFDKVKDKPNIKIVFSNFHEGTNQNPFFSRLILFKDKFNLATNQIVVVTNNKHSELFNKHGIKVIHKPYLFGFLVDHYRDIKHTSIDYKGTEIGLLNVNQYLESEKKKFFLTYNKNTTKTFRIQLILWLIKNGLIDDSYVSILIKNNNFNKRELDSNEIELNGLAEYYDEFDKIGFNVLDWDYPNHKNDVFSNLKYTTKSHYADTYFNIITETSFENNSLNLTEKSFKAFANCHPFLIIGDMDTHKYLQSLGFELYDDLIDYSFDSMPDNQKRLNDALGQIRKVHKLGINSIINFYKNNIEKIKKNKERFFEYSFSKMIDDTIKELHI
;
A
#
# COMPACT_ATOMS: atom_id res chain seq x y z
N MET A 1 22.38 -20.01 -18.58
CA MET A 1 21.53 -21.13 -18.13
C MET A 1 20.12 -20.77 -18.55
N ASN A 2 19.49 -21.59 -19.38
CA ASN A 2 18.10 -21.36 -19.76
C ASN A 2 17.22 -21.81 -18.61
N MET A 3 16.49 -20.89 -17.99
CA MET A 3 15.52 -21.21 -16.94
C MET A 3 14.13 -21.29 -17.56
N LYS A 4 13.35 -22.29 -17.19
CA LYS A 4 11.97 -22.41 -17.63
C LYS A 4 11.04 -21.81 -16.59
N PHE A 5 10.10 -20.99 -17.05
CA PHE A 5 9.07 -20.40 -16.22
C PHE A 5 7.72 -21.04 -16.57
N TYR A 6 7.00 -21.45 -15.54
CA TYR A 6 5.61 -21.89 -15.62
C TYR A 6 4.77 -20.97 -14.79
N TYR A 7 3.60 -20.62 -15.31
CA TYR A 7 2.71 -19.65 -14.68
C TYR A 7 1.31 -20.24 -14.54
N GLU A 8 0.73 -20.09 -13.36
CA GLU A 8 -0.65 -20.43 -13.10
C GLU A 8 -1.34 -19.33 -12.28
N ASN A 9 -2.57 -18.99 -12.66
CA ASN A 9 -3.45 -18.18 -11.85
C ASN A 9 -4.21 -19.10 -10.89
N ILE A 10 -4.06 -18.86 -9.60
CA ILE A 10 -4.93 -19.47 -8.60
C ILE A 10 -6.15 -18.57 -8.48
N ASP A 11 -7.17 -18.86 -9.28
CA ASP A 11 -8.44 -18.14 -9.23
C ASP A 11 -9.24 -18.53 -8.00
N PHE A 12 -9.74 -17.51 -7.28
CA PHE A 12 -10.84 -17.67 -6.35
C PHE A 12 -12.13 -17.90 -7.13
N LYS A 13 -12.62 -19.10 -7.19
CA LYS A 13 -13.89 -19.44 -7.87
C LYS A 13 -15.13 -18.72 -7.31
N ASN A 14 -15.00 -17.89 -6.27
CA ASN A 14 -16.14 -17.24 -5.60
C ASN A 14 -15.94 -15.77 -5.22
N VAL A 15 -14.96 -15.05 -5.75
CA VAL A 15 -14.89 -13.59 -5.56
C VAL A 15 -15.50 -12.93 -6.78
N SER A 16 -16.81 -12.73 -6.73
CA SER A 16 -17.51 -11.80 -7.62
C SER A 16 -16.90 -10.42 -7.49
N ASN A 17 -16.44 -9.88 -8.61
CA ASN A 17 -15.88 -8.57 -8.87
C ASN A 17 -14.35 -8.55 -8.96
N GLY A 18 -13.92 -8.83 -10.17
CA GLY A 18 -12.56 -8.90 -10.62
C GLY A 18 -11.71 -7.70 -10.29
N TYR A 19 -10.64 -7.97 -9.57
CA TYR A 19 -9.46 -7.12 -9.58
C TYR A 19 -8.46 -7.75 -10.55
N PRO A 20 -8.22 -7.19 -11.71
CA PRO A 20 -7.18 -7.68 -12.59
C PRO A 20 -5.82 -7.17 -12.13
N PHE A 21 -5.26 -7.71 -11.05
CA PHE A 21 -3.83 -7.57 -10.75
C PHE A 21 -3.00 -8.61 -11.53
N CYS A 22 -3.52 -9.08 -12.63
CA CYS A 22 -2.83 -9.98 -13.56
C CYS A 22 -1.72 -9.27 -14.36
N HIS A 23 -0.95 -8.36 -13.76
CA HIS A 23 0.14 -7.71 -14.48
C HIS A 23 1.48 -8.43 -14.39
N ILE A 24 1.50 -9.66 -13.86
CA ILE A 24 2.51 -10.61 -14.30
C ILE A 24 2.28 -10.99 -15.77
N SER A 25 1.11 -10.73 -16.36
CA SER A 25 0.90 -10.84 -17.80
C SER A 25 1.89 -10.01 -18.63
N ASN A 26 2.46 -8.94 -18.12
CA ASN A 26 3.57 -8.26 -18.78
C ASN A 26 4.89 -9.05 -18.73
N LEU A 27 5.06 -9.96 -17.77
CA LEU A 27 6.16 -10.92 -17.80
C LEU A 27 5.97 -11.94 -18.91
N ASP A 28 4.72 -12.36 -19.22
CA ASP A 28 4.42 -13.28 -20.31
C ASP A 28 4.96 -12.78 -21.66
N TRP A 29 4.92 -11.48 -21.91
CA TRP A 29 5.36 -10.88 -23.17
C TRP A 29 6.88 -10.85 -23.35
N ASN A 30 7.62 -10.77 -22.24
CA ASN A 30 9.08 -10.65 -22.28
C ASN A 30 9.84 -11.95 -22.07
N TYR A 31 9.22 -12.97 -21.44
CA TYR A 31 9.91 -14.19 -21.02
C TYR A 31 9.31 -15.49 -21.58
N GLY A 32 8.26 -15.42 -22.42
CA GLY A 32 7.73 -16.57 -23.16
C GLY A 32 7.15 -17.66 -22.25
N PHE A 33 6.23 -17.31 -21.38
CA PHE A 33 5.53 -18.25 -20.51
C PHE A 33 4.68 -19.23 -21.35
N SER A 34 4.80 -20.52 -21.11
CA SER A 34 3.96 -21.54 -21.69
C SER A 34 3.06 -22.16 -20.63
N ASN A 35 1.81 -22.47 -21.01
CA ASN A 35 0.93 -23.27 -20.16
C ASN A 35 1.61 -24.60 -19.82
N PRO A 36 1.53 -25.06 -18.56
CA PRO A 36 2.22 -26.25 -18.12
C PRO A 36 1.61 -27.52 -18.70
N ILE A 37 2.11 -27.97 -19.85
CA ILE A 37 2.01 -29.39 -20.23
C ILE A 37 3.30 -30.04 -19.75
N PHE A 38 3.19 -30.75 -18.61
CA PHE A 38 4.34 -31.21 -17.87
C PHE A 38 5.09 -32.35 -18.52
N GLU A 39 6.28 -32.07 -19.03
CA GLU A 39 7.40 -32.97 -18.88
C GLU A 39 8.45 -32.26 -18.01
N LEU A 40 8.40 -32.50 -16.70
CA LEU A 40 9.43 -32.05 -15.76
C LEU A 40 10.72 -32.83 -16.04
N ASN A 41 11.55 -32.33 -16.94
CA ASN A 41 12.93 -32.84 -17.14
C ASN A 41 13.79 -32.36 -15.96
N ASP A 42 14.43 -33.30 -15.28
CA ASP A 42 15.09 -33.14 -13.98
C ASP A 42 16.38 -32.31 -13.98
N VAL A 43 16.77 -31.70 -15.08
CA VAL A 43 18.10 -31.11 -15.25
C VAL A 43 18.14 -29.60 -15.24
N GLU A 44 17.05 -28.94 -15.58
CA GLU A 44 17.02 -27.48 -15.67
C GLU A 44 16.32 -26.83 -14.43
N PRO A 45 16.81 -25.68 -13.93
CA PRO A 45 16.09 -24.95 -12.90
C PRO A 45 14.72 -24.51 -13.45
N ILE A 46 13.69 -24.81 -12.70
CA ILE A 46 12.30 -24.47 -13.05
C ILE A 46 11.72 -23.56 -12.00
N ILE A 47 11.08 -22.48 -12.43
CA ILE A 47 10.24 -21.65 -11.60
C ILE A 47 8.79 -21.93 -11.94
N TRP A 48 8.04 -22.39 -10.94
CA TRP A 48 6.61 -22.57 -11.03
C TRP A 48 5.91 -21.49 -10.22
N ASN A 49 5.39 -20.48 -10.90
CA ASN A 49 4.80 -19.31 -10.25
C ASN A 49 3.28 -19.39 -10.16
N PHE A 50 2.78 -19.21 -8.95
CA PHE A 50 1.37 -19.05 -8.64
C PHE A 50 1.09 -17.57 -8.33
N SER A 51 0.36 -16.89 -9.20
CA SER A 51 -0.10 -15.56 -8.93
C SER A 51 -1.36 -15.59 -8.08
N ILE A 52 -1.32 -14.91 -6.93
CA ILE A 52 -2.45 -14.80 -6.03
C ILE A 52 -3.15 -13.48 -6.30
N ILE A 53 -4.40 -13.56 -6.77
CA ILE A 53 -5.25 -12.41 -7.01
C ILE A 53 -6.02 -12.12 -5.71
N GLY A 54 -5.88 -10.89 -5.20
CA GLY A 54 -6.50 -10.49 -3.94
C GLY A 54 -5.62 -10.70 -2.71
N GLU A 55 -6.23 -10.98 -1.56
CA GLU A 55 -5.52 -11.12 -0.30
C GLU A 55 -4.80 -12.46 -0.17
N MET A 56 -3.52 -12.41 0.19
CA MET A 56 -2.72 -13.59 0.50
C MET A 56 -3.05 -14.07 1.92
N ASN A 57 -4.12 -14.85 2.05
CA ASN A 57 -4.60 -15.41 3.32
C ASN A 57 -4.70 -16.95 3.29
N SER A 58 -5.06 -17.58 4.41
CA SER A 58 -5.17 -19.04 4.48
C SER A 58 -6.25 -19.61 3.57
N GLN A 59 -7.32 -18.88 3.28
CA GLN A 59 -8.42 -19.34 2.44
C GLN A 59 -7.97 -19.67 1.03
N VAL A 60 -6.97 -18.94 0.50
CA VAL A 60 -6.35 -19.23 -0.81
C VAL A 60 -5.75 -20.61 -0.81
N VAL A 61 -4.98 -20.92 0.23
CA VAL A 61 -4.30 -22.23 0.36
C VAL A 61 -5.32 -23.32 0.61
N ASP A 62 -6.28 -23.08 1.51
CA ASP A 62 -7.29 -24.06 1.89
C ASP A 62 -8.25 -24.40 0.72
N ALA A 63 -8.62 -23.41 -0.10
CA ALA A 63 -9.46 -23.61 -1.29
C ALA A 63 -8.75 -24.40 -2.41
N ASN A 64 -7.42 -24.37 -2.46
CA ASN A 64 -6.61 -25.05 -3.47
C ASN A 64 -5.79 -26.19 -2.88
N LYS A 65 -6.14 -26.68 -1.70
CA LYS A 65 -5.33 -27.61 -0.92
C LYS A 65 -4.93 -28.85 -1.69
N ASP A 66 -5.89 -29.57 -2.25
CA ASP A 66 -5.64 -30.86 -2.93
C ASP A 66 -4.74 -30.65 -4.16
N TYR A 67 -4.96 -29.56 -4.86
CA TYR A 67 -4.13 -29.20 -5.99
C TYR A 67 -2.69 -28.87 -5.57
N LEU A 68 -2.50 -28.01 -4.58
CA LEU A 68 -1.20 -27.66 -4.03
C LEU A 68 -0.46 -28.88 -3.46
N GLU A 69 -1.18 -29.78 -2.78
CA GLU A 69 -0.62 -31.04 -2.30
C GLU A 69 -0.09 -31.89 -3.46
N SER A 70 -0.84 -31.98 -4.58
CA SER A 70 -0.38 -32.69 -5.79
C SER A 70 0.85 -32.06 -6.42
N VAL A 71 0.96 -30.72 -6.38
CA VAL A 71 2.14 -30.00 -6.86
C VAL A 71 3.35 -30.27 -5.96
N PHE A 72 3.19 -30.14 -4.65
CA PHE A 72 4.27 -30.38 -3.69
C PHE A 72 4.76 -31.84 -3.73
N ASP A 73 3.85 -32.79 -3.88
CA ASP A 73 4.23 -34.19 -4.04
C ASP A 73 5.10 -34.47 -5.31
N LYS A 74 4.78 -33.80 -6.42
CA LYS A 74 5.54 -33.89 -7.67
C LYS A 74 6.95 -33.32 -7.59
N VAL A 75 7.18 -32.31 -6.71
CA VAL A 75 8.42 -31.54 -6.64
C VAL A 75 9.27 -31.84 -5.40
N LYS A 76 8.78 -32.64 -4.44
CA LYS A 76 9.45 -32.90 -3.15
C LYS A 76 10.88 -33.39 -3.30
N ASP A 77 11.14 -34.19 -4.31
CA ASP A 77 12.47 -34.77 -4.60
C ASP A 77 13.25 -33.97 -5.68
N LYS A 78 12.77 -32.76 -6.02
CA LYS A 78 13.30 -31.91 -7.10
C LYS A 78 13.69 -30.54 -6.59
N PRO A 79 14.78 -30.36 -5.82
CA PRO A 79 15.13 -29.09 -5.18
C PRO A 79 15.48 -27.95 -6.16
N ASN A 80 15.76 -28.31 -7.44
CA ASN A 80 15.96 -27.39 -8.54
C ASN A 80 14.66 -26.69 -9.00
N ILE A 81 13.48 -27.18 -8.58
CA ILE A 81 12.20 -26.57 -8.89
C ILE A 81 11.83 -25.63 -7.75
N LYS A 82 11.67 -24.34 -8.06
CA LYS A 82 11.18 -23.34 -7.14
C LYS A 82 9.67 -23.15 -7.31
N ILE A 83 8.93 -23.25 -6.22
CA ILE A 83 7.51 -22.93 -6.19
C ILE A 83 7.39 -21.51 -5.69
N VAL A 84 6.91 -20.61 -6.54
CA VAL A 84 6.81 -19.17 -6.25
C VAL A 84 5.35 -18.81 -6.07
N PHE A 85 5.04 -18.16 -4.94
CA PHE A 85 3.77 -17.50 -4.73
C PHE A 85 3.98 -16.00 -4.83
N SER A 86 3.33 -15.36 -5.77
CA SER A 86 3.48 -13.91 -5.97
C SER A 86 2.19 -13.16 -5.69
N ASN A 87 2.31 -12.08 -4.91
CA ASN A 87 1.21 -11.18 -4.60
C ASN A 87 1.72 -9.75 -4.48
N PHE A 88 1.18 -8.87 -5.31
CA PHE A 88 1.50 -7.45 -5.32
C PHE A 88 0.36 -6.57 -4.77
N HIS A 89 -0.67 -7.20 -4.21
CA HIS A 89 -1.79 -6.50 -3.60
C HIS A 89 -1.39 -5.79 -2.30
N GLU A 90 -2.18 -4.82 -1.88
CA GLU A 90 -2.05 -4.18 -0.58
C GLU A 90 -1.98 -5.25 0.51
N GLY A 91 -0.93 -5.21 1.31
CA GLY A 91 -0.67 -6.25 2.29
C GLY A 91 -1.71 -6.27 3.40
N THR A 92 -2.29 -7.42 3.54
CA THR A 92 -3.05 -7.81 4.72
C THR A 92 -2.19 -8.71 5.60
N ASN A 93 -2.72 -9.11 6.74
CA ASN A 93 -2.05 -10.10 7.59
C ASN A 93 -1.81 -11.41 6.84
N GLN A 94 -0.58 -11.64 6.43
CA GLN A 94 -0.17 -12.83 5.68
C GLN A 94 0.24 -14.02 6.58
N ASN A 95 0.24 -13.85 7.91
CA ASN A 95 0.65 -14.91 8.84
C ASN A 95 -0.13 -16.23 8.64
N PRO A 96 -1.47 -16.23 8.46
CA PRO A 96 -2.21 -17.46 8.22
C PRO A 96 -1.79 -18.17 6.92
N PHE A 97 -1.48 -17.43 5.86
CA PHE A 97 -0.98 -17.98 4.60
C PHE A 97 0.37 -18.68 4.80
N PHE A 98 1.33 -17.99 5.41
CA PHE A 98 2.64 -18.58 5.68
C PHE A 98 2.58 -19.80 6.60
N SER A 99 1.70 -19.79 7.59
CA SER A 99 1.49 -20.95 8.46
C SER A 99 1.08 -22.20 7.67
N ARG A 100 0.23 -22.03 6.64
CA ARG A 100 -0.14 -23.13 5.74
C ARG A 100 1.04 -23.60 4.88
N LEU A 101 1.82 -22.66 4.33
CA LEU A 101 3.00 -23.02 3.55
C LEU A 101 4.06 -23.77 4.37
N ILE A 102 4.25 -23.41 5.63
CA ILE A 102 5.15 -24.11 6.55
C ILE A 102 4.66 -25.55 6.74
N LEU A 103 3.37 -25.76 7.01
CA LEU A 103 2.79 -27.10 7.15
C LEU A 103 2.98 -27.94 5.88
N PHE A 104 2.82 -27.38 4.69
CA PHE A 104 3.08 -28.09 3.45
C PHE A 104 4.57 -28.41 3.27
N LYS A 105 5.44 -27.42 3.53
CA LYS A 105 6.89 -27.63 3.47
C LYS A 105 7.31 -28.81 4.32
N ASP A 106 6.82 -28.88 5.56
CA ASP A 106 7.17 -29.94 6.50
C ASP A 106 6.53 -31.29 6.09
N LYS A 107 5.25 -31.29 5.67
CA LYS A 107 4.52 -32.48 5.21
C LYS A 107 5.22 -33.18 4.03
N PHE A 108 5.72 -32.40 3.07
CA PHE A 108 6.35 -32.90 1.84
C PHE A 108 7.87 -32.91 1.92
N ASN A 109 8.46 -32.59 3.07
CA ASN A 109 9.91 -32.51 3.28
C ASN A 109 10.63 -31.68 2.20
N LEU A 110 10.06 -30.53 1.85
CA LEU A 110 10.62 -29.67 0.81
C LEU A 110 11.93 -29.03 1.26
N ALA A 111 12.85 -28.87 0.33
CA ALA A 111 14.15 -28.25 0.60
C ALA A 111 14.00 -26.79 1.05
N THR A 112 14.97 -26.31 1.83
CA THR A 112 15.06 -24.90 2.23
C THR A 112 15.08 -24.02 0.97
N ASN A 113 14.27 -22.95 0.99
CA ASN A 113 14.09 -22.02 -0.13
C ASN A 113 13.52 -22.64 -1.42
N GLN A 114 12.94 -23.84 -1.36
CA GLN A 114 12.18 -24.38 -2.47
C GLN A 114 10.83 -23.70 -2.65
N ILE A 115 10.23 -23.24 -1.54
CA ILE A 115 9.08 -22.31 -1.57
C ILE A 115 9.61 -20.88 -1.51
N VAL A 116 9.16 -20.05 -2.42
CA VAL A 116 9.47 -18.61 -2.47
C VAL A 116 8.18 -17.82 -2.45
N VAL A 117 8.14 -16.77 -1.68
CA VAL A 117 7.02 -15.84 -1.64
C VAL A 117 7.49 -14.45 -2.05
N VAL A 118 6.86 -13.89 -3.07
CA VAL A 118 7.14 -12.55 -3.60
C VAL A 118 6.01 -11.63 -3.17
N THR A 119 6.30 -10.57 -2.40
CA THR A 119 5.26 -9.77 -1.75
C THR A 119 5.66 -8.30 -1.53
N ASN A 120 4.64 -7.44 -1.39
CA ASN A 120 4.80 -6.06 -0.92
C ASN A 120 4.97 -5.95 0.60
N ASN A 121 4.61 -6.98 1.36
CA ASN A 121 4.61 -6.92 2.83
C ASN A 121 6.00 -7.17 3.40
N LYS A 122 6.63 -6.13 3.95
CA LYS A 122 7.96 -6.20 4.56
C LYS A 122 8.03 -7.17 5.75
N HIS A 123 6.98 -7.24 6.56
CA HIS A 123 6.94 -8.15 7.71
C HIS A 123 7.03 -9.63 7.32
N SER A 124 6.67 -9.98 6.09
CA SER A 124 6.76 -11.36 5.62
C SER A 124 8.20 -11.91 5.59
N GLU A 125 9.23 -11.06 5.61
CA GLU A 125 10.63 -11.50 5.72
C GLU A 125 10.92 -12.30 7.00
N LEU A 126 10.08 -12.16 8.04
CA LEU A 126 10.19 -12.94 9.27
C LEU A 126 10.07 -14.46 9.02
N PHE A 127 9.44 -14.87 7.90
CA PHE A 127 9.26 -16.28 7.55
C PHE A 127 10.47 -16.91 6.90
N ASN A 128 11.51 -16.17 6.55
CA ASN A 128 12.79 -16.72 6.06
C ASN A 128 13.39 -17.75 7.02
N LYS A 129 13.22 -17.53 8.33
CA LYS A 129 13.69 -18.45 9.39
C LYS A 129 13.06 -19.86 9.34
N HIS A 130 11.94 -20.03 8.62
CA HIS A 130 11.25 -21.30 8.42
C HIS A 130 11.64 -22.00 7.12
N GLY A 131 12.66 -21.49 6.42
CA GLY A 131 13.14 -22.07 5.16
C GLY A 131 12.21 -21.80 3.98
N ILE A 132 11.36 -20.78 4.09
CA ILE A 132 10.61 -20.18 2.99
C ILE A 132 11.39 -18.93 2.58
N LYS A 133 11.80 -18.81 1.32
CA LYS A 133 12.46 -17.60 0.84
C LYS A 133 11.40 -16.52 0.60
N VAL A 134 11.51 -15.38 1.27
CA VAL A 134 10.65 -14.22 1.03
C VAL A 134 11.43 -13.16 0.28
N ILE A 135 10.91 -12.75 -0.88
CA ILE A 135 11.43 -11.64 -1.68
C ILE A 135 10.44 -10.49 -1.51
N HIS A 136 10.86 -9.50 -0.75
CA HIS A 136 10.09 -8.30 -0.53
C HIS A 136 10.61 -7.17 -1.41
N LYS A 137 9.70 -6.53 -2.15
CA LYS A 137 9.93 -5.27 -2.88
C LYS A 137 8.66 -4.43 -2.81
N PRO A 138 8.76 -3.10 -2.86
CA PRO A 138 7.59 -2.22 -2.92
C PRO A 138 7.00 -2.19 -4.35
N TYR A 139 6.47 -3.34 -4.82
CA TYR A 139 5.99 -3.51 -6.20
C TYR A 139 4.88 -2.55 -6.58
N LEU A 140 3.92 -2.30 -5.66
CA LEU A 140 2.86 -1.32 -5.88
C LEU A 140 3.43 0.08 -6.14
N PHE A 141 4.53 0.40 -5.46
CA PHE A 141 5.28 1.63 -5.65
C PHE A 141 5.83 1.75 -7.08
N GLY A 142 6.56 0.73 -7.54
CA GLY A 142 7.10 0.70 -8.90
C GLY A 142 6.02 0.78 -9.97
N PHE A 143 4.91 0.08 -9.78
CA PHE A 143 3.75 0.13 -10.67
C PHE A 143 3.19 1.54 -10.81
N LEU A 144 3.02 2.25 -9.70
CA LEU A 144 2.52 3.63 -9.72
C LEU A 144 3.51 4.60 -10.33
N VAL A 145 4.81 4.40 -10.09
CA VAL A 145 5.85 5.21 -10.72
C VAL A 145 5.81 5.08 -12.23
N ASP A 146 5.77 3.86 -12.75
CA ASP A 146 5.73 3.64 -14.19
C ASP A 146 4.48 4.29 -14.80
N HIS A 147 3.33 4.20 -14.11
CA HIS A 147 2.12 4.89 -14.52
C HIS A 147 2.25 6.43 -14.49
N TYR A 148 2.84 7.00 -13.42
CA TYR A 148 3.01 8.45 -13.30
C TYR A 148 4.06 9.02 -14.27
N ARG A 149 5.02 8.22 -14.73
CA ARG A 149 5.93 8.62 -15.82
C ARG A 149 5.20 8.86 -17.13
N ASP A 150 4.13 8.12 -17.38
CA ASP A 150 3.31 8.25 -18.59
C ASP A 150 2.37 9.46 -18.51
N ILE A 151 2.02 9.93 -17.31
CA ILE A 151 1.27 11.18 -17.09
C ILE A 151 2.22 12.38 -17.25
N LYS A 152 2.74 12.59 -18.45
CA LYS A 152 3.68 13.69 -18.75
C LYS A 152 3.02 15.06 -18.75
N HIS A 153 1.71 15.14 -18.85
CA HIS A 153 0.99 16.39 -19.02
C HIS A 153 -0.24 16.44 -18.12
N THR A 154 -0.50 17.63 -17.62
CA THR A 154 -1.75 17.96 -16.95
C THR A 154 -2.90 17.65 -17.87
N SER A 155 -3.76 16.74 -17.51
CA SER A 155 -5.05 16.50 -18.15
C SER A 155 -6.16 17.12 -17.32
N ILE A 156 -7.22 17.56 -17.99
CA ILE A 156 -8.42 18.04 -17.33
C ILE A 156 -9.44 16.90 -17.41
N ASP A 157 -10.01 16.52 -16.27
CA ASP A 157 -11.10 15.56 -16.25
C ASP A 157 -12.39 16.19 -16.83
N TYR A 158 -13.41 15.37 -16.98
CA TYR A 158 -14.70 15.82 -17.52
C TYR A 158 -15.44 16.85 -16.64
N LYS A 159 -15.05 17.04 -15.38
CA LYS A 159 -15.58 18.09 -14.48
C LYS A 159 -14.72 19.36 -14.51
N GLY A 160 -13.67 19.40 -15.33
CA GLY A 160 -12.72 20.50 -15.35
C GLY A 160 -11.67 20.41 -14.24
N THR A 161 -11.56 19.27 -13.54
CA THR A 161 -10.56 19.06 -12.50
C THR A 161 -9.20 18.76 -13.12
N GLU A 162 -8.20 19.51 -12.71
CA GLU A 162 -6.82 19.32 -13.18
C GLU A 162 -6.22 18.06 -12.57
N ILE A 163 -5.97 17.06 -13.43
CA ILE A 163 -5.23 15.86 -13.06
C ILE A 163 -3.76 16.08 -13.42
N GLY A 164 -2.88 15.71 -12.51
CA GLY A 164 -1.46 15.81 -12.77
C GLY A 164 -0.65 15.85 -11.51
N LEU A 165 0.64 16.09 -11.67
CA LEU A 165 1.58 16.15 -10.58
C LEU A 165 1.98 17.60 -10.28
N LEU A 166 1.98 17.95 -9.01
CA LEU A 166 2.45 19.24 -8.52
C LEU A 166 3.99 19.25 -8.48
N ASN A 167 4.60 20.36 -8.83
CA ASN A 167 6.01 20.61 -8.56
C ASN A 167 6.19 21.61 -7.41
N VAL A 168 7.44 21.78 -6.96
CA VAL A 168 7.77 22.64 -5.82
C VAL A 168 7.34 24.09 -6.03
N ASN A 169 7.55 24.65 -7.22
CA ASN A 169 7.18 26.04 -7.50
C ASN A 169 5.65 26.19 -7.49
N GLN A 170 4.96 25.28 -8.16
CA GLN A 170 3.49 25.28 -8.16
C GLN A 170 2.91 25.13 -6.74
N TYR A 171 3.54 24.30 -5.88
CA TYR A 171 3.13 24.23 -4.48
C TYR A 171 3.29 25.56 -3.76
N LEU A 172 4.41 26.25 -3.93
CA LEU A 172 4.70 27.53 -3.26
C LEU A 172 3.85 28.70 -3.78
N GLU A 173 3.53 28.69 -5.07
CA GLU A 173 2.79 29.75 -5.75
C GLU A 173 1.26 29.61 -5.62
N SER A 174 0.78 28.40 -5.29
CA SER A 174 -0.65 28.14 -5.17
C SER A 174 -1.25 28.79 -3.93
N GLU A 175 -2.42 29.41 -4.11
CA GLU A 175 -3.23 29.87 -2.99
C GLU A 175 -3.75 28.65 -2.20
N LYS A 176 -3.46 28.63 -0.89
CA LYS A 176 -3.90 27.56 0.00
C LYS A 176 -5.29 27.88 0.59
N LYS A 177 -6.19 26.91 0.49
CA LYS A 177 -7.56 27.02 0.98
C LYS A 177 -7.80 26.27 2.28
N LYS A 178 -6.99 25.23 2.52
CA LYS A 178 -7.11 24.34 3.67
C LYS A 178 -5.72 24.03 4.24
N PHE A 179 -5.69 23.70 5.52
CA PHE A 179 -4.44 23.31 6.17
C PHE A 179 -4.08 21.85 5.84
N PHE A 180 -5.05 20.93 5.96
CA PHE A 180 -4.84 19.52 5.81
C PHE A 180 -5.52 18.90 4.57
N LEU A 181 -4.90 17.86 4.05
CA LEU A 181 -5.47 16.92 3.09
C LEU A 181 -5.43 15.52 3.72
N THR A 182 -6.53 14.76 3.69
CA THR A 182 -6.54 13.36 4.11
C THR A 182 -7.53 12.52 3.32
N TYR A 183 -7.03 11.44 2.73
CA TYR A 183 -7.84 10.50 1.94
C TYR A 183 -8.17 9.25 2.76
N ASN A 184 -9.44 9.13 3.20
CA ASN A 184 -9.94 8.06 4.06
C ASN A 184 -11.11 7.29 3.42
N LYS A 185 -10.97 6.90 2.16
CA LYS A 185 -12.05 6.27 1.40
C LYS A 185 -12.79 5.17 2.17
N ASN A 186 -12.05 4.25 2.80
CA ASN A 186 -12.65 3.14 3.52
C ASN A 186 -12.76 3.44 5.01
N THR A 187 -13.99 3.63 5.49
CA THR A 187 -14.33 3.91 6.89
C THR A 187 -14.54 2.66 7.76
N THR A 188 -14.28 1.46 7.24
CA THR A 188 -14.30 0.24 8.07
C THR A 188 -13.08 0.12 8.99
N LYS A 189 -12.10 1.02 8.87
CA LYS A 189 -10.90 1.03 9.71
C LYS A 189 -11.07 2.01 10.86
N THR A 190 -11.10 1.51 12.09
CA THR A 190 -11.33 2.29 13.31
C THR A 190 -10.41 3.51 13.42
N PHE A 191 -9.11 3.36 13.19
CA PHE A 191 -8.15 4.46 13.31
C PHE A 191 -8.40 5.62 12.33
N ARG A 192 -8.99 5.35 11.15
CA ARG A 192 -9.39 6.40 10.20
C ARG A 192 -10.55 7.22 10.72
N ILE A 193 -11.49 6.56 11.36
CA ILE A 193 -12.63 7.24 12.01
C ILE A 193 -12.15 8.02 13.21
N GLN A 194 -11.26 7.46 14.02
CA GLN A 194 -10.65 8.17 15.14
C GLN A 194 -9.93 9.45 14.68
N LEU A 195 -9.21 9.42 13.56
CA LEU A 195 -8.60 10.63 12.99
C LEU A 195 -9.68 11.69 12.66
N ILE A 196 -10.76 11.28 11.99
CA ILE A 196 -11.79 12.23 11.58
C ILE A 196 -12.52 12.82 12.79
N LEU A 197 -12.94 11.99 13.74
CA LEU A 197 -13.54 12.44 14.98
C LEU A 197 -12.60 13.36 15.78
N TRP A 198 -11.31 13.05 15.76
CA TRP A 198 -10.30 13.90 16.39
C TRP A 198 -10.16 15.25 15.68
N LEU A 199 -10.23 15.31 14.35
CA LEU A 199 -10.26 16.58 13.61
C LEU A 199 -11.49 17.41 13.97
N ILE A 200 -12.67 16.78 14.11
CA ILE A 200 -13.91 17.43 14.56
C ILE A 200 -13.72 17.99 15.97
N LYS A 201 -13.33 17.15 16.93
CA LYS A 201 -13.10 17.50 18.33
C LYS A 201 -12.17 18.71 18.50
N ASN A 202 -11.19 18.85 17.62
CA ASN A 202 -10.19 19.92 17.68
C ASN A 202 -10.54 21.14 16.79
N GLY A 203 -11.73 21.15 16.16
CA GLY A 203 -12.15 22.24 15.27
C GLY A 203 -11.33 22.37 13.99
N LEU A 204 -10.68 21.26 13.56
CA LEU A 204 -9.79 21.24 12.39
C LEU A 204 -10.47 20.68 11.13
N ILE A 205 -11.69 20.19 11.26
CA ILE A 205 -12.41 19.57 10.14
C ILE A 205 -12.69 20.56 9.01
N ASP A 206 -13.09 21.78 9.36
CA ASP A 206 -13.38 22.83 8.37
C ASP A 206 -12.12 23.37 7.70
N ASP A 207 -10.95 23.16 8.32
CA ASP A 207 -9.65 23.51 7.78
C ASP A 207 -8.96 22.31 7.07
N SER A 208 -9.76 21.32 6.71
CA SER A 208 -9.29 20.08 6.10
C SER A 208 -10.08 19.70 4.86
N TYR A 209 -9.39 19.16 3.84
CA TYR A 209 -10.00 18.33 2.81
C TYR A 209 -9.98 16.88 3.27
N VAL A 210 -11.17 16.35 3.56
CA VAL A 210 -11.33 14.97 4.05
C VAL A 210 -12.14 14.16 3.05
N SER A 211 -11.59 13.06 2.57
CA SER A 211 -12.32 12.09 1.75
C SER A 211 -12.85 10.97 2.62
N ILE A 212 -14.18 10.79 2.59
CA ILE A 212 -14.89 9.77 3.36
C ILE A 212 -15.88 9.05 2.45
N LEU A 213 -15.87 7.73 2.47
CA LEU A 213 -16.88 6.89 1.85
C LEU A 213 -17.74 6.25 2.94
N ILE A 214 -18.87 6.86 3.27
CA ILE A 214 -19.87 6.26 4.16
C ILE A 214 -20.80 5.41 3.27
N LYS A 215 -20.70 4.09 3.35
CA LYS A 215 -21.60 3.19 2.63
C LYS A 215 -23.02 3.27 3.22
N ASN A 216 -23.98 3.73 2.39
CA ASN A 216 -25.43 3.51 2.55
C ASN A 216 -26.06 3.99 3.88
N ASN A 217 -25.73 5.16 4.39
CA ASN A 217 -26.31 5.71 5.63
C ASN A 217 -26.32 4.75 6.85
N ASN A 218 -25.78 3.56 6.70
CA ASN A 218 -25.60 2.57 7.74
C ASN A 218 -24.13 2.54 8.14
N PHE A 219 -23.68 3.62 8.75
CA PHE A 219 -22.49 3.58 9.58
C PHE A 219 -22.83 2.60 10.72
N ASN A 220 -22.37 1.38 10.60
CA ASN A 220 -22.66 0.38 11.62
C ASN A 220 -21.74 0.67 12.81
N LYS A 221 -22.20 1.53 13.72
CA LYS A 221 -21.51 1.84 15.00
C LYS A 221 -21.10 0.57 15.75
N ARG A 222 -21.72 -0.59 15.44
CA ARG A 222 -21.45 -1.88 16.07
C ARG A 222 -20.23 -2.62 15.48
N GLU A 223 -19.79 -2.27 14.29
CA GLU A 223 -18.61 -2.88 13.65
C GLU A 223 -17.29 -2.19 14.03
N LEU A 224 -17.38 -1.01 14.63
CA LEU A 224 -16.24 -0.31 15.18
C LEU A 224 -16.04 -0.78 16.61
N ASP A 225 -14.79 -0.95 16.98
CA ASP A 225 -14.46 -1.17 18.37
C ASP A 225 -14.86 0.09 19.16
N SER A 226 -16.13 0.10 19.62
CA SER A 226 -16.70 1.22 20.34
C SER A 226 -15.87 1.60 21.56
N ASN A 227 -15.19 0.60 22.17
CA ASN A 227 -14.36 0.81 23.35
C ASN A 227 -13.15 1.69 23.06
N GLU A 228 -12.46 1.52 21.95
CA GLU A 228 -11.32 2.39 21.59
C GLU A 228 -11.75 3.83 21.37
N ILE A 229 -12.89 4.04 20.75
CA ILE A 229 -13.42 5.38 20.45
C ILE A 229 -13.95 6.04 21.74
N GLU A 230 -14.66 5.29 22.58
CA GLU A 230 -15.16 5.76 23.86
C GLU A 230 -14.02 6.16 24.82
N LEU A 231 -12.99 5.31 24.93
CA LEU A 231 -11.83 5.58 25.78
C LEU A 231 -11.10 6.90 25.43
N ASN A 232 -11.16 7.34 24.18
CA ASN A 232 -10.53 8.59 23.75
C ASN A 232 -11.47 9.82 23.85
N GLY A 233 -12.69 9.66 24.35
CA GLY A 233 -13.69 10.73 24.42
C GLY A 233 -14.03 11.29 23.04
N LEU A 234 -14.11 10.41 22.03
CA LEU A 234 -14.44 10.76 20.65
C LEU A 234 -15.88 10.40 20.29
N ALA A 235 -16.53 9.55 21.08
CA ALA A 235 -17.89 9.08 20.81
C ALA A 235 -18.92 10.21 20.78
N GLU A 236 -18.73 11.27 21.56
CA GLU A 236 -19.59 12.45 21.60
C GLU A 236 -19.65 13.22 20.27
N TYR A 237 -18.70 12.98 19.34
CA TYR A 237 -18.59 13.64 18.04
C TYR A 237 -19.19 12.83 16.89
N TYR A 238 -19.86 11.71 17.16
CA TYR A 238 -20.49 10.89 16.10
C TYR A 238 -21.59 11.64 15.34
N ASP A 239 -22.37 12.45 16.03
CA ASP A 239 -23.46 13.19 15.38
C ASP A 239 -22.93 14.25 14.42
N GLU A 240 -21.79 14.86 14.73
CA GLU A 240 -21.08 15.76 13.82
C GLU A 240 -20.46 15.02 12.66
N PHE A 241 -19.90 13.84 12.89
CA PHE A 241 -19.36 12.97 11.85
C PHE A 241 -20.44 12.60 10.82
N ASP A 242 -21.63 12.22 11.29
CA ASP A 242 -22.76 11.88 10.42
C ASP A 242 -23.22 13.09 9.56
N LYS A 243 -23.05 14.33 10.05
CA LYS A 243 -23.37 15.57 9.31
C LYS A 243 -22.37 15.93 8.21
N ILE A 244 -21.12 15.47 8.29
CA ILE A 244 -20.12 15.73 7.25
C ILE A 244 -20.55 15.11 5.92
N GLY A 245 -21.32 14.02 5.98
CA GLY A 245 -21.88 13.37 4.82
C GLY A 245 -20.82 12.64 3.97
N PHE A 246 -21.29 12.17 2.84
CA PHE A 246 -20.46 11.48 1.87
C PHE A 246 -19.63 12.52 1.07
N ASN A 247 -18.32 12.53 1.28
CA ASN A 247 -17.40 13.35 0.52
C ASN A 247 -16.23 12.49 0.02
N VAL A 248 -16.23 12.13 -1.26
CA VAL A 248 -15.17 11.36 -1.89
C VAL A 248 -14.44 12.27 -2.86
N LEU A 249 -13.39 12.90 -2.38
CA LEU A 249 -12.59 13.85 -3.14
C LEU A 249 -11.78 13.18 -4.26
N ASP A 250 -11.44 11.90 -4.11
CA ASP A 250 -10.55 11.17 -4.99
C ASP A 250 -11.25 10.17 -5.94
N TRP A 251 -12.59 10.11 -5.93
CA TRP A 251 -13.34 9.07 -6.64
C TRP A 251 -14.27 9.56 -7.76
N ASP A 252 -14.27 10.82 -8.03
CA ASP A 252 -15.21 11.46 -8.94
C ASP A 252 -14.82 11.36 -10.43
N TYR A 253 -14.29 10.18 -10.85
CA TYR A 253 -14.03 9.88 -12.25
C TYR A 253 -15.14 9.00 -12.85
N PRO A 254 -16.22 9.58 -13.43
CA PRO A 254 -17.41 8.81 -13.83
C PRO A 254 -17.20 7.90 -15.03
N ASN A 255 -16.18 8.13 -15.84
CA ASN A 255 -15.90 7.30 -17.01
C ASN A 255 -15.20 5.98 -16.66
N HIS A 256 -14.87 5.75 -15.38
CA HIS A 256 -14.11 4.60 -14.92
C HIS A 256 -14.91 3.65 -14.05
N LYS A 257 -16.22 3.50 -14.29
CA LYS A 257 -17.05 2.51 -13.58
C LYS A 257 -16.47 1.09 -13.64
N ASN A 258 -15.61 0.82 -14.64
CA ASN A 258 -14.95 -0.47 -14.86
C ASN A 258 -13.43 -0.44 -14.56
N ASP A 259 -12.83 0.71 -14.25
CA ASP A 259 -11.40 0.80 -13.92
C ASP A 259 -11.23 0.94 -12.41
N VAL A 260 -11.08 -0.20 -11.75
CA VAL A 260 -10.84 -0.30 -10.31
C VAL A 260 -9.56 0.43 -9.88
N PHE A 261 -8.65 0.68 -10.84
CA PHE A 261 -7.37 1.33 -10.61
C PHE A 261 -7.40 2.84 -10.79
N SER A 262 -8.52 3.43 -11.20
CA SER A 262 -8.59 4.89 -11.42
C SER A 262 -8.13 5.68 -10.20
N ASN A 263 -8.50 5.24 -8.99
CA ASN A 263 -8.08 5.88 -7.74
C ASN A 263 -6.59 5.73 -7.42
N LEU A 264 -5.98 4.65 -7.87
CA LEU A 264 -4.54 4.44 -7.72
C LEU A 264 -3.77 5.33 -8.67
N LYS A 265 -4.29 5.47 -9.89
CA LYS A 265 -3.60 6.08 -11.03
C LYS A 265 -3.64 7.60 -11.03
N TYR A 266 -4.68 8.24 -10.49
CA TYR A 266 -4.86 9.68 -10.66
C TYR A 266 -4.67 10.44 -9.35
N THR A 267 -4.07 11.61 -9.47
CA THR A 267 -4.00 12.60 -8.39
C THR A 267 -4.74 13.86 -8.82
N THR A 268 -5.62 14.34 -7.97
CA THR A 268 -6.25 15.65 -8.14
C THR A 268 -5.25 16.72 -7.72
N LYS A 269 -4.63 17.35 -8.71
CA LYS A 269 -3.54 18.32 -8.49
C LYS A 269 -3.98 19.47 -7.59
N SER A 270 -5.21 19.97 -7.76
CA SER A 270 -5.74 21.07 -6.95
C SER A 270 -5.80 20.73 -5.46
N HIS A 271 -6.11 19.50 -5.06
CA HIS A 271 -6.15 19.16 -3.63
C HIS A 271 -4.78 19.32 -2.97
N TYR A 272 -3.70 18.94 -3.67
CA TYR A 272 -2.32 19.14 -3.18
C TYR A 272 -1.90 20.61 -3.30
N ALA A 273 -2.33 21.31 -4.33
CA ALA A 273 -2.06 22.74 -4.50
C ALA A 273 -2.74 23.58 -3.42
N ASP A 274 -3.98 23.25 -3.06
CA ASP A 274 -4.85 24.00 -2.14
C ASP A 274 -4.55 23.72 -0.66
N THR A 275 -3.64 22.79 -0.32
CA THR A 275 -3.38 22.38 1.07
C THR A 275 -1.91 22.54 1.46
N TYR A 276 -1.67 22.72 2.79
CA TYR A 276 -0.31 22.85 3.32
C TYR A 276 0.31 21.53 3.71
N PHE A 277 -0.48 20.57 4.19
CA PHE A 277 0.04 19.34 4.80
C PHE A 277 -0.89 18.14 4.56
N ASN A 278 -0.31 16.97 4.31
CA ASN A 278 -1.06 15.75 4.07
C ASN A 278 -1.00 14.81 5.29
N ILE A 279 -2.16 14.39 5.78
CA ILE A 279 -2.29 13.33 6.77
C ILE A 279 -2.65 12.06 6.02
N ILE A 280 -1.74 11.12 5.97
CA ILE A 280 -1.89 9.87 5.24
C ILE A 280 -2.31 8.77 6.20
N THR A 281 -3.38 8.05 5.86
CA THR A 281 -3.79 6.85 6.60
C THR A 281 -3.57 5.63 5.71
N GLU A 282 -2.64 4.78 6.09
CA GLU A 282 -2.34 3.57 5.32
C GLU A 282 -3.45 2.50 5.47
N THR A 283 -3.33 1.41 4.74
CA THR A 283 -4.33 0.35 4.72
C THR A 283 -4.31 -0.48 6.00
N SER A 284 -3.14 -0.62 6.62
CA SER A 284 -2.95 -1.37 7.87
C SER A 284 -2.43 -0.49 9.00
N PHE A 285 -2.82 -0.88 10.23
CA PHE A 285 -2.42 -0.21 11.48
C PHE A 285 -2.21 -1.22 12.61
N GLU A 286 -2.27 -2.52 12.33
CA GLU A 286 -2.34 -3.61 13.31
C GLU A 286 -0.97 -4.29 13.57
N ASN A 287 0.13 -3.71 13.08
CA ASN A 287 1.50 -4.23 13.20
C ASN A 287 1.73 -5.63 12.59
N ASN A 288 0.88 -6.04 11.67
CA ASN A 288 0.95 -7.36 11.02
C ASN A 288 1.25 -7.27 9.53
N SER A 289 1.37 -6.05 9.00
CA SER A 289 1.73 -5.80 7.61
C SER A 289 2.43 -4.45 7.51
N LEU A 290 3.59 -4.41 6.90
CA LEU A 290 4.30 -3.16 6.64
C LEU A 290 4.31 -2.91 5.15
N ASN A 291 3.34 -2.11 4.70
CA ASN A 291 3.13 -1.74 3.31
C ASN A 291 2.93 -0.25 3.17
N LEU A 292 3.36 0.25 2.04
CA LEU A 292 3.06 1.61 1.59
C LEU A 292 2.11 1.52 0.40
N THR A 293 1.09 2.36 0.39
CA THR A 293 0.07 2.38 -0.66
C THR A 293 0.16 3.65 -1.51
N GLU A 294 -0.75 3.76 -2.48
CA GLU A 294 -0.86 4.92 -3.34
C GLU A 294 -0.96 6.25 -2.58
N LYS A 295 -1.48 6.25 -1.36
CA LYS A 295 -1.68 7.46 -0.57
C LYS A 295 -0.35 8.11 -0.19
N SER A 296 0.59 7.31 0.30
CA SER A 296 1.95 7.77 0.61
C SER A 296 2.67 8.23 -0.64
N PHE A 297 2.53 7.50 -1.73
CA PHE A 297 3.22 7.78 -2.98
C PHE A 297 2.74 9.05 -3.66
N LYS A 298 1.44 9.33 -3.61
CA LYS A 298 0.86 10.56 -4.14
C LYS A 298 1.45 11.81 -3.48
N ALA A 299 1.77 11.75 -2.18
CA ALA A 299 2.40 12.87 -1.48
C ALA A 299 3.81 13.14 -2.01
N PHE A 300 4.65 12.10 -2.20
CA PHE A 300 5.97 12.26 -2.81
C PHE A 300 5.90 12.81 -4.23
N ALA A 301 5.04 12.22 -5.07
CA ALA A 301 4.86 12.63 -6.45
C ALA A 301 4.45 14.10 -6.59
N ASN A 302 3.70 14.62 -5.61
CA ASN A 302 3.20 16.00 -5.57
C ASN A 302 4.07 16.95 -4.73
N CYS A 303 5.26 16.58 -4.31
CA CYS A 303 6.12 17.44 -3.48
C CYS A 303 5.42 17.94 -2.20
N HIS A 304 4.55 17.14 -1.60
CA HIS A 304 3.69 17.57 -0.51
C HIS A 304 4.22 17.10 0.85
N PRO A 305 4.37 17.97 1.86
CA PRO A 305 4.75 17.56 3.21
C PRO A 305 3.66 16.68 3.82
N PHE A 306 4.05 15.64 4.57
CA PHE A 306 3.10 14.68 5.09
C PHE A 306 3.53 14.02 6.41
N LEU A 307 2.56 13.41 7.08
CA LEU A 307 2.74 12.43 8.15
C LEU A 307 1.89 11.19 7.82
N ILE A 308 2.42 9.99 8.07
CA ILE A 308 1.72 8.73 7.84
C ILE A 308 1.24 8.14 9.16
N ILE A 309 -0.03 7.78 9.21
CA ILE A 309 -0.63 6.93 10.22
C ILE A 309 -0.73 5.54 9.62
N GLY A 310 0.14 4.64 10.08
CA GLY A 310 0.30 3.29 9.53
C GLY A 310 0.81 2.31 10.57
N ASP A 311 1.24 1.15 10.12
CA ASP A 311 1.86 0.12 10.97
C ASP A 311 3.14 0.65 11.65
N MET A 312 3.54 -0.03 12.72
CA MET A 312 4.81 0.27 13.40
C MET A 312 5.98 0.22 12.40
N ASP A 313 6.93 1.14 12.56
CA ASP A 313 8.12 1.31 11.72
C ASP A 313 7.83 1.75 10.25
N THR A 314 6.65 2.31 9.96
CA THR A 314 6.31 2.81 8.60
C THR A 314 7.28 3.88 8.11
N HIS A 315 7.62 4.87 8.94
CA HIS A 315 8.57 5.94 8.57
C HIS A 315 10.01 5.42 8.50
N LYS A 316 10.38 4.52 9.40
CA LYS A 316 11.68 3.84 9.35
C LYS A 316 11.83 2.99 8.09
N TYR A 317 10.74 2.35 7.65
CA TYR A 317 10.72 1.65 6.38
C TYR A 317 10.92 2.61 5.20
N LEU A 318 10.26 3.78 5.19
CA LEU A 318 10.51 4.83 4.19
C LEU A 318 11.98 5.25 4.14
N GLN A 319 12.62 5.46 5.30
CA GLN A 319 14.05 5.76 5.37
C GLN A 319 14.90 4.64 4.77
N SER A 320 14.55 3.38 5.03
CA SER A 320 15.25 2.22 4.45
C SER A 320 15.11 2.14 2.92
N LEU A 321 14.06 2.72 2.36
CA LEU A 321 13.86 2.90 0.92
C LEU A 321 14.60 4.12 0.34
N GLY A 322 15.30 4.90 1.18
CA GLY A 322 16.09 6.06 0.78
C GLY A 322 15.33 7.38 0.74
N PHE A 323 14.14 7.45 1.37
CA PHE A 323 13.43 8.71 1.54
C PHE A 323 13.89 9.45 2.79
N GLU A 324 13.97 10.77 2.71
CA GLU A 324 14.27 11.64 3.84
C GLU A 324 12.99 12.04 4.56
N LEU A 325 13.00 11.97 5.90
CA LEU A 325 11.88 12.39 6.74
C LEU A 325 11.95 13.89 7.08
N TYR A 326 10.87 14.41 7.63
CA TYR A 326 10.71 15.83 7.98
C TYR A 326 10.95 16.07 9.49
N ASP A 327 12.14 15.64 10.00
CA ASP A 327 12.48 15.67 11.42
C ASP A 327 12.46 17.08 12.04
N ASP A 328 12.68 18.10 11.24
CA ASP A 328 12.60 19.52 11.66
C ASP A 328 11.15 19.94 11.98
N LEU A 329 10.16 19.19 11.51
CA LEU A 329 8.73 19.48 11.67
C LEU A 329 8.04 18.47 12.58
N ILE A 330 8.41 17.20 12.48
CA ILE A 330 7.72 16.05 13.08
C ILE A 330 8.72 15.24 13.91
N ASP A 331 8.33 14.93 15.14
CA ASP A 331 9.03 13.93 15.96
C ASP A 331 8.46 12.55 15.66
N TYR A 332 9.24 11.70 15.00
CA TYR A 332 8.85 10.35 14.60
C TYR A 332 9.04 9.28 15.68
N SER A 333 9.29 9.65 16.93
CA SER A 333 9.45 8.70 18.05
C SER A 333 8.22 7.78 18.26
N PHE A 334 7.06 8.23 17.81
CA PHE A 334 5.83 7.42 17.85
C PHE A 334 5.85 6.23 16.90
N ASP A 335 6.61 6.29 15.81
CA ASP A 335 6.57 5.31 14.71
C ASP A 335 6.91 3.88 15.16
N SER A 336 7.84 3.74 16.11
CA SER A 336 8.28 2.43 16.66
C SER A 336 7.49 1.98 17.89
N MET A 337 6.36 2.60 18.22
CA MET A 337 5.53 2.19 19.34
C MET A 337 4.71 0.95 19.01
N PRO A 338 4.83 -0.14 19.78
CA PRO A 338 4.06 -1.36 19.54
C PRO A 338 2.57 -1.23 19.92
N ASP A 339 2.24 -0.34 20.87
CA ASP A 339 0.87 -0.03 21.24
C ASP A 339 0.22 0.85 20.18
N ASN A 340 -0.77 0.32 19.50
CA ASN A 340 -1.46 0.97 18.39
C ASN A 340 -2.15 2.26 18.83
N GLN A 341 -2.84 2.25 19.97
CA GLN A 341 -3.59 3.41 20.42
C GLN A 341 -2.65 4.54 20.84
N LYS A 342 -1.57 4.21 21.54
CA LYS A 342 -0.55 5.18 21.92
C LYS A 342 0.14 5.76 20.68
N ARG A 343 0.49 4.90 19.70
CA ARG A 343 1.07 5.34 18.43
C ARG A 343 0.16 6.31 17.70
N LEU A 344 -1.16 6.01 17.63
CA LEU A 344 -2.14 6.91 17.04
C LEU A 344 -2.22 8.24 17.79
N ASN A 345 -2.35 8.21 19.12
CA ASN A 345 -2.47 9.42 19.93
C ASN A 345 -1.24 10.34 19.78
N ASP A 346 -0.04 9.76 19.74
CA ASP A 346 1.18 10.53 19.56
C ASP A 346 1.29 11.10 18.13
N ALA A 347 0.88 10.33 17.10
CA ALA A 347 0.78 10.84 15.72
C ALA A 347 -0.21 12.02 15.62
N LEU A 348 -1.39 11.90 16.25
CA LEU A 348 -2.38 12.99 16.35
C LEU A 348 -1.80 14.20 17.10
N GLY A 349 -0.99 13.96 18.12
CA GLY A 349 -0.23 14.98 18.83
C GLY A 349 0.72 15.75 17.91
N GLN A 350 1.43 15.07 17.01
CA GLN A 350 2.29 15.71 16.01
C GLN A 350 1.47 16.55 15.01
N ILE A 351 0.32 16.07 14.55
CA ILE A 351 -0.59 16.82 13.68
C ILE A 351 -1.03 18.14 14.37
N ARG A 352 -1.40 18.06 15.64
CA ARG A 352 -1.74 19.25 16.44
C ARG A 352 -0.57 20.22 16.56
N LYS A 353 0.65 19.70 16.77
CA LYS A 353 1.87 20.51 16.84
C LYS A 353 2.11 21.24 15.52
N VAL A 354 2.02 20.53 14.40
CA VAL A 354 2.18 21.10 13.04
C VAL A 354 1.16 22.22 12.80
N HIS A 355 -0.11 22.01 13.13
CA HIS A 355 -1.14 23.03 12.99
C HIS A 355 -0.86 24.28 13.86
N LYS A 356 -0.47 24.07 15.14
CA LYS A 356 -0.14 25.17 16.09
C LYS A 356 1.07 26.01 15.67
N LEU A 357 2.01 25.45 14.91
CA LEU A 357 3.12 26.22 14.35
C LEU A 357 2.65 27.30 13.37
N GLY A 358 1.47 27.12 12.77
CA GLY A 358 0.84 28.06 11.89
C GLY A 358 1.43 28.09 10.47
N ILE A 359 0.71 28.74 9.59
CA ILE A 359 0.96 28.77 8.13
C ILE A 359 2.39 29.24 7.81
N ASN A 360 2.83 30.36 8.42
CA ASN A 360 4.15 30.91 8.13
C ASN A 360 5.29 29.94 8.45
N SER A 361 5.15 29.19 9.54
CA SER A 361 6.16 28.18 9.92
C SER A 361 6.21 27.02 8.93
N ILE A 362 5.05 26.58 8.42
CA ILE A 362 4.98 25.52 7.41
C ILE A 362 5.58 26.01 6.08
N ILE A 363 5.29 27.21 5.65
CA ILE A 363 5.89 27.79 4.45
C ILE A 363 7.41 27.92 4.61
N ASN A 364 7.88 28.39 5.76
CA ASN A 364 9.33 28.50 6.02
C ASN A 364 10.00 27.12 6.08
N PHE A 365 9.38 26.13 6.74
CA PHE A 365 9.82 24.76 6.72
C PHE A 365 9.95 24.25 5.28
N TYR A 366 8.92 24.44 4.45
CA TYR A 366 8.95 23.99 3.06
C TYR A 366 10.10 24.64 2.25
N LYS A 367 10.27 25.96 2.38
CA LYS A 367 11.35 26.70 1.73
C LYS A 367 12.74 26.22 2.17
N ASN A 368 12.92 25.94 3.45
CA ASN A 368 14.18 25.46 3.99
C ASN A 368 14.49 23.99 3.61
N ASN A 369 13.46 23.21 3.25
CA ASN A 369 13.57 21.80 2.91
C ASN A 369 13.29 21.50 1.43
N ILE A 370 13.34 22.49 0.55
CA ILE A 370 13.06 22.33 -0.90
C ILE A 370 13.90 21.21 -1.51
N GLU A 371 15.18 21.16 -1.21
CA GLU A 371 16.09 20.15 -1.79
C GLU A 371 15.76 18.74 -1.26
N LYS A 372 15.41 18.59 0.03
CA LYS A 372 14.92 17.33 0.61
C LYS A 372 13.64 16.86 -0.11
N ILE A 373 12.69 17.78 -0.32
CA ILE A 373 11.42 17.49 -0.99
C ILE A 373 11.63 17.08 -2.46
N LYS A 374 12.53 17.79 -3.18
CA LYS A 374 12.90 17.41 -4.54
C LYS A 374 13.55 16.04 -4.62
N LYS A 375 14.52 15.76 -3.73
CA LYS A 375 15.18 14.45 -3.65
C LYS A 375 14.19 13.33 -3.38
N ASN A 376 13.21 13.53 -2.48
CA ASN A 376 12.17 12.56 -2.24
C ASN A 376 11.33 12.28 -3.48
N LYS A 377 10.98 13.32 -4.26
CA LYS A 377 10.30 13.14 -5.54
C LYS A 377 11.18 12.42 -6.57
N GLU A 378 12.46 12.80 -6.69
CA GLU A 378 13.41 12.12 -7.57
C GLU A 378 13.57 10.66 -7.16
N ARG A 379 13.77 10.40 -5.87
CA ARG A 379 13.83 9.04 -5.32
C ARG A 379 12.59 8.22 -5.65
N PHE A 380 11.40 8.84 -5.56
CA PHE A 380 10.15 8.19 -5.98
C PHE A 380 10.23 7.74 -7.44
N PHE A 381 10.69 8.60 -8.36
CA PHE A 381 10.77 8.28 -9.79
C PHE A 381 11.96 7.39 -10.18
N GLU A 382 12.87 7.06 -9.27
CA GLU A 382 13.91 6.04 -9.51
C GLU A 382 13.37 4.62 -9.47
N TYR A 383 12.22 4.40 -8.82
CA TYR A 383 11.57 3.11 -8.80
C TYR A 383 10.96 2.77 -10.17
N SER A 384 10.91 1.49 -10.47
CA SER A 384 10.29 0.97 -11.68
C SER A 384 9.82 -0.45 -11.42
N PHE A 385 8.60 -0.75 -11.81
CA PHE A 385 8.03 -2.08 -11.65
C PHE A 385 8.82 -3.11 -12.45
N SER A 386 9.14 -2.81 -13.71
CA SER A 386 9.93 -3.70 -14.57
C SER A 386 11.30 -4.01 -13.98
N LYS A 387 12.01 -2.98 -13.48
CA LYS A 387 13.29 -3.19 -12.80
C LYS A 387 13.17 -4.07 -11.55
N MET A 388 12.13 -3.86 -10.75
CA MET A 388 11.89 -4.69 -9.55
C MET A 388 11.61 -6.14 -9.92
N ILE A 389 10.89 -6.39 -10.99
CA ILE A 389 10.65 -7.72 -11.52
C ILE A 389 11.96 -8.37 -11.99
N ASP A 390 12.77 -7.65 -12.77
CA ASP A 390 14.09 -8.14 -13.22
C ASP A 390 15.00 -8.50 -12.04
N ASP A 391 15.03 -7.67 -11.01
CA ASP A 391 15.80 -7.94 -9.79
C ASP A 391 15.23 -9.14 -9.02
N THR A 392 13.91 -9.30 -8.98
CA THR A 392 13.26 -10.47 -8.37
C THR A 392 13.63 -11.76 -9.12
N ILE A 393 13.61 -11.74 -10.45
CA ILE A 393 14.01 -12.85 -11.27
C ILE A 393 15.46 -13.22 -10.99
N LYS A 394 16.39 -12.26 -10.91
CA LYS A 394 17.78 -12.52 -10.52
C LYS A 394 17.89 -13.16 -9.14
N GLU A 395 17.11 -12.68 -8.16
CA GLU A 395 17.06 -13.26 -6.82
C GLU A 395 16.48 -14.68 -6.79
N LEU A 396 15.59 -15.04 -7.72
CA LEU A 396 15.07 -16.39 -7.86
C LEU A 396 16.14 -17.37 -8.41
N HIS A 397 17.13 -16.86 -9.16
CA HIS A 397 18.20 -17.65 -9.75
C HIS A 397 19.28 -18.09 -8.73
N ILE A 398 19.35 -17.48 -7.53
CA ILE A 398 20.30 -17.80 -6.47
C ILE A 398 19.65 -18.75 -5.46
#